data_43c937d7164372d17d44db29e4fe120f
#
_entry.id   43c937d7164372d17d44db29e4fe120f
#
_cell.length_a   1.000
_cell.length_b   1.000
_cell.length_c   1.000
_cell.angle_alpha   90.00
_cell.angle_beta   90.00
_cell.angle_gamma   90.00
#
_symmetry.space_group_name_H-M   'P 1'
#
loop_
_entity.id
_entity.type
_entity.pdbx_description
1 polymer ?
#
loop_
_entity_poly.entity_id
_entity_poly.type
_entity_poly.pdbx_seq_one_letter_code
_entity_poly.pdbx_strand_id
1 'polypeptide(L)'
;MTTRERFNAIMNFEPCDRGLDWENGIWLTAVEKWKKQGMPPQDPSIQPDSINVTGRIYFSLFDSFFGLDETPQAIPVNYGFLPPFPYILYEETENYKIVQNEWGIKMQVAKSGDTMPHFLDRLVKTEKDFEALKERLQPRINERYPDNWDELLKEYENRTYPLFANDFPFGFYGITRELIGAMDILYAFYDDPKLIKNIMNFTADYLISIWEKALVEAKPDFFRIWEDMCFNTSSLISPEMFREFMLEPYKKLTNFIKDCGCKHIFVDTDGECSKLIPLFIEGGVTGLYPFECTAGMDVVEVRKNFPKLQMMGGIDKKILARGKKDIDDELNYKLSILGQGGFVAHCDHFVPPDSTWENFVYYRLKMKEILYKSPINL
;
A
#
# COMPACT_ATOMS: atom_id res chain seq x y z
N MET A 1 24.48 -0.05 8.42
CA MET A 1 23.19 -0.67 8.78
C MET A 1 22.64 -1.39 7.57
N THR A 2 21.98 -2.55 7.75
CA THR A 2 21.17 -3.20 6.72
C THR A 2 19.92 -2.35 6.42
N THR A 3 19.22 -2.63 5.34
CA THR A 3 17.96 -1.94 5.02
C THR A 3 16.91 -2.14 6.12
N ARG A 4 16.80 -3.35 6.65
CA ARG A 4 15.90 -3.68 7.76
C ARG A 4 16.23 -2.90 9.04
N GLU A 5 17.50 -2.88 9.44
CA GLU A 5 17.93 -2.12 10.62
C GLU A 5 17.62 -0.63 10.47
N ARG A 6 17.89 -0.07 9.28
CA ARG A 6 17.59 1.32 8.95
C ARG A 6 16.10 1.62 8.99
N PHE A 7 15.26 0.76 8.38
CA PHE A 7 13.82 0.89 8.44
C PHE A 7 13.31 0.94 9.89
N ASN A 8 13.73 -0.03 10.71
CA ASN A 8 13.30 -0.10 12.10
C ASN A 8 13.79 1.10 12.92
N ALA A 9 15.03 1.55 12.75
CA ALA A 9 15.56 2.73 13.43
C ALA A 9 14.75 3.99 13.05
N ILE A 10 14.50 4.21 11.75
CA ILE A 10 13.71 5.34 11.27
C ILE A 10 12.31 5.29 11.87
N MET A 11 11.61 4.14 11.79
CA MET A 11 10.24 3.99 12.25
C MET A 11 10.11 4.04 13.79
N ASN A 12 11.14 3.64 14.51
CA ASN A 12 11.21 3.79 15.97
C ASN A 12 11.60 5.22 16.42
N PHE A 13 11.89 6.13 15.50
CA PHE A 13 12.46 7.44 15.82
C PHE A 13 13.79 7.31 16.57
N GLU A 14 14.67 6.42 16.12
CA GLU A 14 16.00 6.16 16.66
C GLU A 14 17.08 6.69 15.72
N PRO A 15 18.30 6.95 16.21
CA PRO A 15 19.41 7.38 15.37
C PRO A 15 19.68 6.40 14.23
N CYS A 16 19.94 6.94 13.03
CA CYS A 16 20.16 6.16 11.82
C CYS A 16 21.28 6.79 10.99
N ASP A 17 22.04 5.95 10.29
CA ASP A 17 23.18 6.39 9.47
C ASP A 17 22.75 7.28 8.29
N ARG A 18 21.56 7.07 7.73
CA ARG A 18 20.97 7.85 6.64
C ARG A 18 19.48 7.54 6.44
N GLY A 19 18.80 8.30 5.61
CA GLY A 19 17.44 7.96 5.16
C GLY A 19 17.41 6.71 4.27
N LEU A 20 16.25 6.08 4.16
CA LEU A 20 15.99 4.98 3.22
C LEU A 20 15.78 5.51 1.80
N ASP A 21 16.41 4.84 0.85
CA ASP A 21 16.36 5.17 -0.57
C ASP A 21 15.42 4.19 -1.29
N TRP A 22 14.13 4.43 -1.17
CA TRP A 22 13.06 3.66 -1.81
C TRP A 22 12.29 4.47 -2.85
N GLU A 23 11.46 3.75 -3.59
CA GLU A 23 10.45 4.37 -4.45
C GLU A 23 9.16 3.52 -4.44
N ASN A 24 8.03 4.14 -4.78
CA ASN A 24 6.73 3.45 -4.68
C ASN A 24 6.39 2.58 -5.92
N GLY A 25 6.78 3.02 -7.11
CA GLY A 25 6.50 2.29 -8.35
C GLY A 25 6.35 3.23 -9.56
N ILE A 26 6.22 2.62 -10.75
CA ILE A 26 6.15 3.34 -12.02
C ILE A 26 5.03 2.75 -12.87
N TRP A 27 4.34 3.58 -13.65
CA TRP A 27 3.45 3.10 -14.68
C TRP A 27 4.23 2.50 -15.84
N LEU A 28 3.79 1.35 -16.37
CA LEU A 28 4.42 0.71 -17.55
C LEU A 28 4.49 1.67 -18.74
N THR A 29 3.45 2.47 -18.92
CA THR A 29 3.41 3.51 -19.98
C THR A 29 4.49 4.58 -19.83
N ALA A 30 4.92 4.89 -18.60
CA ALA A 30 6.08 5.75 -18.36
C ALA A 30 7.39 5.07 -18.83
N VAL A 31 7.58 3.80 -18.47
CA VAL A 31 8.74 3.01 -18.87
C VAL A 31 8.83 2.89 -20.40
N GLU A 32 7.72 2.61 -21.09
CA GLU A 32 7.66 2.55 -22.55
C GLU A 32 8.04 3.88 -23.23
N LYS A 33 7.62 5.00 -22.61
CA LYS A 33 8.03 6.33 -23.06
C LYS A 33 9.53 6.58 -22.82
N TRP A 34 10.04 6.19 -21.66
CA TRP A 34 11.45 6.38 -21.29
C TRP A 34 12.42 5.58 -22.16
N LYS A 35 12.04 4.38 -22.60
CA LYS A 35 12.81 3.60 -23.61
C LYS A 35 13.07 4.43 -24.88
N LYS A 36 12.08 5.21 -25.32
CA LYS A 36 12.20 6.11 -26.48
C LYS A 36 13.01 7.38 -26.16
N GLN A 37 13.24 7.70 -24.90
CA GLN A 37 14.02 8.85 -24.43
C GLN A 37 15.47 8.49 -24.07
N GLY A 38 15.92 7.27 -24.39
CA GLY A 38 17.28 6.83 -24.13
C GLY A 38 17.49 6.15 -22.76
N MET A 39 16.41 5.68 -22.10
CA MET A 39 16.57 4.80 -20.97
C MET A 39 17.39 3.57 -21.38
N PRO A 40 18.45 3.21 -20.62
CA PRO A 40 19.26 2.03 -20.94
C PRO A 40 18.40 0.76 -21.00
N PRO A 41 18.77 -0.22 -21.87
CA PRO A 41 18.10 -1.50 -21.87
C PRO A 41 18.25 -2.16 -20.50
N GLN A 42 17.15 -2.70 -20.00
CA GLN A 42 17.14 -3.42 -18.73
C GLN A 42 17.79 -4.79 -18.90
N ASP A 43 18.39 -5.30 -17.82
CA ASP A 43 18.87 -6.67 -17.79
C ASP A 43 17.67 -7.62 -18.01
N PRO A 44 17.69 -8.44 -19.09
CA PRO A 44 16.58 -9.34 -19.38
C PRO A 44 16.40 -10.45 -18.32
N SER A 45 17.36 -10.64 -17.44
CA SER A 45 17.23 -11.56 -16.30
C SER A 45 16.38 -10.98 -15.16
N ILE A 46 16.21 -9.66 -15.11
CA ILE A 46 15.38 -8.98 -14.13
C ILE A 46 13.94 -8.94 -14.68
N GLN A 47 13.14 -9.90 -14.26
CA GLN A 47 11.70 -9.86 -14.55
C GLN A 47 11.05 -8.82 -13.64
N PRO A 48 10.05 -8.06 -14.13
CA PRO A 48 9.24 -7.25 -13.24
C PRO A 48 8.53 -8.16 -12.23
N ASP A 49 8.65 -7.88 -10.94
CA ASP A 49 8.13 -8.72 -9.84
C ASP A 49 6.63 -8.95 -9.95
N SER A 50 5.91 -7.99 -10.49
CA SER A 50 4.54 -8.17 -10.95
C SER A 50 4.12 -7.01 -11.85
N ILE A 51 3.64 -7.34 -13.04
CA ILE A 51 2.76 -6.43 -13.78
C ILE A 51 1.36 -6.81 -13.34
N ASN A 52 0.75 -6.00 -12.46
CA ASN A 52 -0.65 -6.24 -12.14
C ASN A 52 -1.53 -5.90 -13.35
N VAL A 53 -2.82 -6.29 -13.30
CA VAL A 53 -3.79 -6.07 -14.38
C VAL A 53 -3.97 -4.60 -14.79
N THR A 54 -3.44 -3.65 -14.01
CA THR A 54 -3.48 -2.21 -14.28
C THR A 54 -2.19 -1.68 -14.91
N GLY A 55 -1.21 -2.54 -15.28
CA GLY A 55 0.05 -2.10 -15.88
C GLY A 55 1.02 -1.39 -14.92
N ARG A 56 0.89 -1.61 -13.62
CA ARG A 56 1.81 -1.06 -12.62
C ARG A 56 3.01 -1.98 -12.48
N ILE A 57 4.20 -1.41 -12.42
CA ILE A 57 5.45 -2.14 -12.21
C ILE A 57 6.01 -1.76 -10.84
N TYR A 58 6.28 -2.75 -10.02
CA TYR A 58 7.02 -2.56 -8.77
C TYR A 58 8.53 -2.51 -9.04
N PHE A 59 9.30 -1.98 -8.11
CA PHE A 59 10.57 -1.32 -8.33
C PHE A 59 11.82 -2.18 -8.60
N SER A 60 11.81 -3.48 -8.44
CA SER A 60 13.00 -4.32 -8.64
C SER A 60 13.74 -4.06 -9.97
N LEU A 61 13.02 -3.62 -10.99
CA LEU A 61 13.61 -3.23 -12.30
C LEU A 61 14.63 -2.08 -12.19
N PHE A 62 14.55 -1.22 -11.17
CA PHE A 62 15.37 -0.04 -11.01
C PHE A 62 16.28 -0.07 -9.78
N ASP A 63 16.06 -1.03 -8.87
CA ASP A 63 16.83 -1.14 -7.64
C ASP A 63 18.32 -1.25 -7.93
N SER A 64 18.71 -2.14 -8.85
CA SER A 64 20.10 -2.30 -9.24
C SER A 64 20.65 -1.11 -10.02
N PHE A 65 19.83 -0.48 -10.89
CA PHE A 65 20.27 0.64 -11.74
C PHE A 65 20.58 1.90 -10.91
N PHE A 66 19.72 2.23 -9.93
CA PHE A 66 19.92 3.39 -9.05
C PHE A 66 20.63 3.02 -7.74
N GLY A 67 20.84 1.74 -7.44
CA GLY A 67 21.38 1.26 -6.18
C GLY A 67 20.50 1.64 -5.01
N LEU A 68 19.19 1.36 -5.14
CA LEU A 68 18.21 1.57 -4.10
C LEU A 68 18.43 0.60 -2.93
N ASP A 69 17.86 0.91 -1.80
CA ASP A 69 17.79 -0.03 -0.68
C ASP A 69 16.83 -1.19 -1.01
N GLU A 70 17.04 -2.34 -0.39
CA GLU A 70 16.22 -3.54 -0.61
C GLU A 70 14.74 -3.26 -0.34
N THR A 71 13.87 -3.61 -1.29
CA THR A 71 12.42 -3.41 -1.18
C THR A 71 11.83 -4.30 -0.08
N PRO A 72 10.86 -3.83 0.69
CA PRO A 72 10.12 -4.70 1.62
C PRO A 72 9.48 -5.89 0.91
N GLN A 73 9.56 -7.05 1.52
CA GLN A 73 8.95 -8.27 0.97
C GLN A 73 7.67 -8.65 1.73
N ALA A 74 6.67 -9.11 0.97
CA ALA A 74 5.44 -9.64 1.53
C ALA A 74 5.64 -11.07 2.03
N ILE A 75 5.06 -11.40 3.17
CA ILE A 75 4.97 -12.80 3.60
C ILE A 75 3.97 -13.52 2.69
N PRO A 76 4.33 -14.65 2.04
CA PRO A 76 3.51 -15.30 1.03
C PRO A 76 2.37 -16.14 1.64
N VAL A 77 1.48 -15.52 2.39
CA VAL A 77 0.27 -16.15 2.92
C VAL A 77 -0.88 -15.88 1.95
N ASN A 78 -1.65 -16.90 1.62
CA ASN A 78 -2.88 -16.74 0.85
C ASN A 78 -4.02 -16.28 1.77
N TYR A 79 -4.25 -14.98 1.85
CA TYR A 79 -5.35 -14.39 2.60
C TYR A 79 -6.57 -14.06 1.74
N GLY A 80 -6.58 -14.44 0.46
CA GLY A 80 -7.71 -14.30 -0.45
C GLY A 80 -8.80 -15.35 -0.28
N PHE A 81 -9.72 -15.42 -1.24
CA PHE A 81 -10.74 -16.46 -1.29
C PHE A 81 -10.13 -17.84 -1.53
N LEU A 82 -10.60 -18.84 -0.79
CA LEU A 82 -10.17 -20.23 -0.92
C LEU A 82 -11.38 -21.18 -0.93
N PRO A 83 -11.70 -21.85 -2.07
CA PRO A 83 -11.03 -21.69 -3.37
C PRO A 83 -11.32 -20.30 -3.98
N PRO A 84 -10.41 -19.78 -4.84
CA PRO A 84 -10.65 -18.53 -5.56
C PRO A 84 -11.84 -18.70 -6.52
N PHE A 85 -12.39 -17.58 -6.97
CA PHE A 85 -13.36 -17.61 -8.07
C PHE A 85 -12.65 -17.94 -9.39
N PRO A 86 -13.33 -18.65 -10.32
CA PRO A 86 -12.73 -18.91 -11.62
C PRO A 86 -12.57 -17.62 -12.41
N TYR A 87 -11.44 -17.48 -13.10
CA TYR A 87 -11.30 -16.44 -14.11
C TYR A 87 -12.24 -16.75 -15.28
N ILE A 88 -13.08 -15.78 -15.67
CA ILE A 88 -14.01 -15.92 -16.79
C ILE A 88 -13.82 -14.74 -17.73
N LEU A 89 -13.54 -15.02 -19.00
CA LEU A 89 -13.57 -14.03 -20.08
C LEU A 89 -14.98 -14.03 -20.69
N TYR A 90 -15.74 -12.95 -20.46
CA TYR A 90 -17.10 -12.80 -21.00
C TYR A 90 -17.11 -12.20 -22.41
N GLU A 91 -16.22 -11.21 -22.63
CA GLU A 91 -16.15 -10.48 -23.89
C GLU A 91 -14.72 -10.01 -24.14
N GLU A 92 -14.30 -9.98 -25.38
CA GLU A 92 -13.05 -9.38 -25.80
C GLU A 92 -13.25 -8.60 -27.10
N THR A 93 -12.87 -7.32 -27.08
CA THR A 93 -12.87 -6.43 -28.25
C THR A 93 -11.45 -5.99 -28.58
N GLU A 94 -11.28 -5.12 -29.57
CA GLU A 94 -9.98 -4.51 -29.88
C GLU A 94 -9.44 -3.66 -28.68
N ASN A 95 -10.34 -2.98 -27.95
CA ASN A 95 -9.97 -1.96 -26.97
C ASN A 95 -10.09 -2.44 -25.51
N TYR A 96 -10.93 -3.40 -25.21
CA TYR A 96 -11.17 -3.86 -23.83
C TYR A 96 -11.49 -5.35 -23.74
N LYS A 97 -11.44 -5.87 -22.51
CA LYS A 97 -11.97 -7.18 -22.09
C LYS A 97 -12.98 -7.00 -20.98
N ILE A 98 -14.04 -7.81 -20.97
CA ILE A 98 -14.91 -7.98 -19.81
C ILE A 98 -14.57 -9.32 -19.17
N VAL A 99 -14.11 -9.28 -17.92
CA VAL A 99 -13.63 -10.45 -17.20
C VAL A 99 -14.24 -10.53 -15.81
N GLN A 100 -14.29 -11.73 -15.27
CA GLN A 100 -14.38 -11.97 -13.83
C GLN A 100 -12.99 -12.39 -13.35
N ASN A 101 -12.52 -11.76 -12.29
CA ASN A 101 -11.23 -12.11 -11.67
C ASN A 101 -11.39 -13.17 -10.56
N GLU A 102 -10.28 -13.55 -9.93
CA GLU A 102 -10.23 -14.52 -8.82
C GLU A 102 -10.98 -14.05 -7.55
N TRP A 103 -11.30 -12.77 -7.47
CA TRP A 103 -12.16 -12.17 -6.43
C TRP A 103 -13.64 -12.23 -6.78
N GLY A 104 -14.02 -12.85 -7.91
CA GLY A 104 -15.40 -12.92 -8.39
C GLY A 104 -15.94 -11.59 -8.92
N ILE A 105 -15.13 -10.58 -9.03
CA ILE A 105 -15.51 -9.23 -9.46
C ILE A 105 -15.57 -9.20 -10.99
N LYS A 106 -16.73 -8.84 -11.54
CA LYS A 106 -16.88 -8.61 -12.96
C LYS A 106 -16.47 -7.20 -13.33
N MET A 107 -15.54 -7.06 -14.28
CA MET A 107 -14.96 -5.77 -14.63
C MET A 107 -14.65 -5.67 -16.13
N GLN A 108 -14.68 -4.45 -16.65
CA GLN A 108 -14.16 -4.10 -17.97
C GLN A 108 -12.73 -3.55 -17.80
N VAL A 109 -11.78 -4.19 -18.46
CA VAL A 109 -10.34 -3.83 -18.40
C VAL A 109 -9.92 -3.31 -19.76
N ALA A 110 -9.37 -2.09 -19.82
CA ALA A 110 -8.84 -1.53 -21.05
C ALA A 110 -7.53 -2.25 -21.44
N LYS A 111 -7.36 -2.55 -22.74
CA LYS A 111 -6.14 -3.20 -23.26
C LYS A 111 -4.92 -2.27 -23.29
N SER A 112 -5.14 -0.95 -23.20
CA SER A 112 -4.06 0.04 -23.08
C SER A 112 -3.26 -0.09 -21.77
N GLY A 113 -3.88 -0.63 -20.71
CA GLY A 113 -3.23 -0.83 -19.41
C GLY A 113 -2.90 0.48 -18.65
N ASP A 114 -3.52 1.60 -19.03
CA ASP A 114 -3.25 2.94 -18.50
C ASP A 114 -4.42 3.52 -17.68
N THR A 115 -5.46 2.72 -17.47
CA THR A 115 -6.66 3.12 -16.73
C THR A 115 -7.06 2.06 -15.71
N MET A 116 -7.73 2.50 -14.65
CA MET A 116 -8.38 1.60 -13.70
C MET A 116 -9.50 0.82 -14.39
N PRO A 117 -9.74 -0.45 -14.02
CA PRO A 117 -10.88 -1.21 -14.52
C PRO A 117 -12.22 -0.54 -14.18
N HIS A 118 -13.18 -0.64 -15.09
CA HIS A 118 -14.57 -0.30 -14.79
C HIS A 118 -15.29 -1.50 -14.19
N PHE A 119 -15.66 -1.41 -12.92
CA PHE A 119 -16.33 -2.48 -12.19
C PHE A 119 -17.82 -2.57 -12.56
N LEU A 120 -18.26 -3.75 -13.01
CA LEU A 120 -19.59 -3.96 -13.56
C LEU A 120 -20.55 -4.63 -12.58
N ASP A 121 -20.06 -5.50 -11.70
CA ASP A 121 -20.86 -6.19 -10.69
C ASP A 121 -20.02 -6.54 -9.46
N ARG A 122 -20.69 -6.76 -8.32
CA ARG A 122 -20.10 -7.05 -7.03
C ARG A 122 -20.76 -8.26 -6.38
N LEU A 123 -20.04 -8.88 -5.44
CA LEU A 123 -20.46 -10.15 -4.85
C LEU A 123 -21.53 -10.02 -3.77
N VAL A 124 -21.53 -8.92 -3.02
CA VAL A 124 -22.37 -8.75 -1.83
C VAL A 124 -23.38 -7.64 -2.07
N LYS A 125 -24.64 -8.01 -2.08
CA LYS A 125 -25.80 -7.11 -2.14
C LYS A 125 -26.67 -7.22 -0.90
N THR A 126 -26.57 -8.33 -0.17
CA THR A 126 -27.34 -8.63 1.03
C THR A 126 -26.50 -9.36 2.07
N GLU A 127 -26.98 -9.39 3.32
CA GLU A 127 -26.35 -10.18 4.40
C GLU A 127 -26.20 -11.66 4.02
N LYS A 128 -27.19 -12.22 3.31
CA LYS A 128 -27.16 -13.62 2.83
C LYS A 128 -25.99 -13.88 1.86
N ASP A 129 -25.70 -12.94 0.98
CA ASP A 129 -24.59 -13.06 0.05
C ASP A 129 -23.25 -13.08 0.80
N PHE A 130 -23.13 -12.20 1.81
CA PHE A 130 -21.95 -12.17 2.64
C PHE A 130 -21.76 -13.43 3.49
N GLU A 131 -22.83 -13.95 4.09
CA GLU A 131 -22.77 -15.23 4.83
C GLU A 131 -22.32 -16.39 3.93
N ALA A 132 -22.81 -16.46 2.69
CA ALA A 132 -22.35 -17.47 1.73
C ALA A 132 -20.87 -17.30 1.36
N LEU A 133 -20.37 -16.06 1.31
CA LEU A 133 -18.99 -15.76 0.95
C LEU A 133 -17.99 -16.14 2.06
N LYS A 134 -18.39 -16.08 3.34
CA LYS A 134 -17.56 -16.45 4.48
C LYS A 134 -17.01 -17.87 4.38
N GLU A 135 -17.68 -18.79 3.67
CA GLU A 135 -17.15 -20.15 3.47
C GLU A 135 -15.80 -20.15 2.72
N ARG A 136 -15.60 -19.18 1.81
CA ARG A 136 -14.33 -19.01 1.10
C ARG A 136 -13.27 -18.25 1.92
N LEU A 137 -13.68 -17.64 3.01
CA LEU A 137 -12.80 -16.92 3.96
C LEU A 137 -12.59 -17.71 5.26
N GLN A 138 -12.85 -19.03 5.25
CA GLN A 138 -12.49 -19.87 6.39
C GLN A 138 -10.96 -19.89 6.58
N PRO A 139 -10.46 -19.92 7.83
CA PRO A 139 -9.02 -19.83 8.11
C PRO A 139 -8.17 -20.87 7.41
N ARG A 140 -8.55 -22.15 7.42
CA ARG A 140 -7.87 -23.26 6.72
C ARG A 140 -6.34 -23.08 6.65
N ILE A 141 -5.71 -22.83 7.78
CA ILE A 141 -4.32 -22.36 7.88
C ILE A 141 -3.34 -23.20 7.07
N ASN A 142 -3.47 -24.53 7.08
CA ASN A 142 -2.58 -25.44 6.34
C ASN A 142 -2.69 -25.28 4.80
N GLU A 143 -3.79 -24.73 4.29
CA GLU A 143 -4.00 -24.49 2.85
C GLU A 143 -3.58 -23.08 2.43
N ARG A 144 -3.35 -22.17 3.39
CA ARG A 144 -3.05 -20.76 3.15
C ARG A 144 -1.58 -20.41 3.26
N TYR A 145 -0.83 -21.24 3.97
CA TYR A 145 0.61 -21.08 4.11
C TYR A 145 1.33 -21.95 3.06
N PRO A 146 2.47 -21.51 2.52
CA PRO A 146 3.21 -22.27 1.53
C PRO A 146 3.82 -23.54 2.15
N ASP A 147 3.95 -24.62 1.35
CA ASP A 147 4.49 -25.90 1.80
C ASP A 147 5.92 -25.79 2.34
N ASN A 148 6.72 -24.84 1.83
CA ASN A 148 8.09 -24.57 2.27
C ASN A 148 8.17 -23.54 3.40
N TRP A 149 7.14 -23.39 4.23
CA TRP A 149 7.09 -22.40 5.31
C TRP A 149 8.28 -22.44 6.26
N ASP A 150 8.71 -23.64 6.67
CA ASP A 150 9.86 -23.82 7.57
C ASP A 150 11.19 -23.37 6.93
N GLU A 151 11.31 -23.47 5.61
CA GLU A 151 12.47 -22.99 4.87
C GLU A 151 12.48 -21.46 4.81
N LEU A 152 11.33 -20.86 4.56
CA LEU A 152 11.17 -19.40 4.58
C LEU A 152 11.48 -18.82 5.96
N LEU A 153 11.06 -19.46 7.04
CA LEU A 153 11.39 -19.00 8.40
C LEU A 153 12.91 -18.96 8.63
N LYS A 154 13.65 -19.94 8.16
CA LYS A 154 15.14 -19.95 8.25
C LYS A 154 15.76 -18.81 7.43
N GLU A 155 15.21 -18.50 6.24
CA GLU A 155 15.63 -17.37 5.44
C GLU A 155 15.37 -16.05 6.18
N TYR A 156 14.19 -15.91 6.79
CA TYR A 156 13.78 -14.71 7.49
C TYR A 156 14.60 -14.42 8.76
N GLU A 157 15.23 -15.41 9.38
CA GLU A 157 16.09 -15.20 10.56
C GLU A 157 17.23 -14.21 10.30
N ASN A 158 17.85 -14.27 9.12
CA ASN A 158 19.03 -13.48 8.77
C ASN A 158 18.75 -12.43 7.66
N ARG A 159 17.50 -12.10 7.42
CA ARG A 159 17.12 -11.15 6.37
C ARG A 159 17.68 -9.74 6.61
N THR A 160 18.06 -9.10 5.54
CA THR A 160 18.56 -7.72 5.52
C THR A 160 17.49 -6.70 5.12
N TYR A 161 16.37 -7.16 4.61
CA TYR A 161 15.20 -6.41 4.13
C TYR A 161 14.04 -6.45 5.12
N PRO A 162 13.14 -5.45 5.12
CA PRO A 162 11.92 -5.48 5.91
C PRO A 162 10.91 -6.50 5.36
N LEU A 163 10.21 -7.22 6.25
CA LEU A 163 9.06 -8.05 5.93
C LEU A 163 7.77 -7.33 6.31
N PHE A 164 6.72 -7.54 5.51
CA PHE A 164 5.39 -7.08 5.87
C PHE A 164 4.31 -8.16 5.73
N ALA A 165 3.27 -8.00 6.52
CA ALA A 165 2.08 -8.82 6.50
C ALA A 165 0.88 -8.01 6.03
N ASN A 166 -0.04 -8.66 5.33
CA ASN A 166 -1.28 -8.12 4.78
C ASN A 166 -1.08 -7.03 3.71
N ASP A 167 -2.00 -6.95 2.78
CA ASP A 167 -2.00 -5.95 1.72
C ASP A 167 -3.40 -5.88 1.07
N PHE A 168 -3.48 -5.26 -0.12
CA PHE A 168 -4.68 -5.24 -0.96
C PHE A 168 -5.32 -6.63 -1.07
N PRO A 169 -6.65 -6.72 -0.94
CA PRO A 169 -7.62 -5.64 -0.72
C PRO A 169 -8.06 -5.50 0.75
N PHE A 170 -7.30 -6.02 1.72
CA PHE A 170 -7.74 -6.12 3.10
C PHE A 170 -7.39 -4.90 3.95
N GLY A 171 -8.39 -4.07 4.15
CA GLY A 171 -8.66 -3.13 5.21
C GLY A 171 -10.12 -3.27 5.62
N PHE A 172 -10.64 -2.41 6.43
CA PHE A 172 -12.05 -2.46 6.84
C PHE A 172 -12.96 -1.84 5.79
N TYR A 173 -12.71 -0.59 5.41
CA TYR A 173 -13.40 0.05 4.31
C TYR A 173 -13.01 -0.60 2.99
N GLY A 174 -11.71 -0.86 2.78
CA GLY A 174 -11.16 -1.38 1.54
C GLY A 174 -11.82 -2.67 1.08
N ILE A 175 -11.81 -3.73 1.90
CA ILE A 175 -12.46 -4.99 1.53
C ILE A 175 -13.98 -4.83 1.41
N THR A 176 -14.61 -4.02 2.28
CA THR A 176 -16.05 -3.79 2.21
C THR A 176 -16.43 -3.13 0.88
N ARG A 177 -15.63 -2.16 0.41
CA ARG A 177 -15.79 -1.53 -0.90
C ARG A 177 -15.63 -2.55 -2.04
N GLU A 178 -14.64 -3.42 -1.94
CA GLU A 178 -14.41 -4.45 -2.96
C GLU A 178 -15.55 -5.47 -3.02
N LEU A 179 -16.17 -5.79 -1.90
CA LEU A 179 -17.31 -6.72 -1.84
C LEU A 179 -18.63 -6.11 -2.30
N ILE A 180 -18.94 -4.88 -1.87
CA ILE A 180 -20.23 -4.22 -2.11
C ILE A 180 -20.21 -3.35 -3.36
N GLY A 181 -19.12 -2.60 -3.59
CA GLY A 181 -18.95 -1.63 -4.66
C GLY A 181 -18.69 -0.21 -4.16
N ALA A 182 -17.92 0.55 -4.93
CA ALA A 182 -17.44 1.88 -4.50
C ALA A 182 -18.58 2.91 -4.29
N MET A 183 -19.68 2.81 -5.04
CA MET A 183 -20.84 3.68 -4.86
C MET A 183 -21.82 3.10 -3.86
N ASP A 184 -22.05 1.79 -3.93
CA ASP A 184 -23.08 1.13 -3.12
C ASP A 184 -22.72 1.12 -1.64
N ILE A 185 -21.42 1.05 -1.29
CA ILE A 185 -20.96 1.13 0.10
C ILE A 185 -21.37 2.46 0.76
N LEU A 186 -21.37 3.58 0.02
CA LEU A 186 -21.73 4.88 0.57
C LEU A 186 -23.19 4.95 1.01
N TYR A 187 -24.08 4.26 0.28
CA TYR A 187 -25.47 4.11 0.67
C TYR A 187 -25.64 3.06 1.77
N ALA A 188 -24.90 1.96 1.70
CA ALA A 188 -25.03 0.84 2.63
C ALA A 188 -24.74 1.22 4.09
N PHE A 189 -23.90 2.22 4.36
CA PHE A 189 -23.70 2.75 5.69
C PHE A 189 -25.00 3.27 6.33
N TYR A 190 -25.95 3.75 5.53
CA TYR A 190 -27.24 4.27 5.99
C TYR A 190 -28.36 3.25 5.82
N ASP A 191 -28.36 2.52 4.71
CA ASP A 191 -29.48 1.63 4.34
C ASP A 191 -29.38 0.25 5.01
N ASP A 192 -28.15 -0.27 5.21
CA ASP A 192 -27.89 -1.54 5.88
C ASP A 192 -26.65 -1.48 6.79
N PRO A 193 -26.67 -0.66 7.85
CA PRO A 193 -25.56 -0.52 8.77
C PRO A 193 -25.17 -1.83 9.47
N LYS A 194 -26.12 -2.78 9.55
CA LYS A 194 -25.89 -4.09 10.14
C LYS A 194 -24.95 -4.94 9.26
N LEU A 195 -25.17 -4.94 7.96
CA LEU A 195 -24.30 -5.61 7.00
C LEU A 195 -22.88 -5.04 7.06
N ILE A 196 -22.73 -3.71 7.07
CA ILE A 196 -21.43 -3.05 7.18
C ILE A 196 -20.70 -3.48 8.45
N LYS A 197 -21.37 -3.41 9.60
CA LYS A 197 -20.79 -3.83 10.90
C LYS A 197 -20.41 -5.32 10.89
N ASN A 198 -21.23 -6.18 10.27
CA ASN A 198 -20.94 -7.60 10.15
C ASN A 198 -19.66 -7.84 9.32
N ILE A 199 -19.51 -7.18 8.15
CA ILE A 199 -18.33 -7.31 7.31
C ILE A 199 -17.07 -6.83 8.07
N MET A 200 -17.12 -5.64 8.67
CA MET A 200 -15.94 -5.05 9.34
C MET A 200 -15.49 -5.85 10.56
N ASN A 201 -16.43 -6.31 11.39
CA ASN A 201 -16.10 -7.17 12.54
C ASN A 201 -15.54 -8.52 12.09
N PHE A 202 -16.18 -9.15 11.10
CA PHE A 202 -15.67 -10.39 10.52
C PHE A 202 -14.25 -10.20 9.94
N THR A 203 -13.98 -9.09 9.29
CA THR A 203 -12.66 -8.78 8.73
C THR A 203 -11.59 -8.75 9.82
N ALA A 204 -11.86 -8.12 10.98
CA ALA A 204 -10.93 -8.14 12.10
C ALA A 204 -10.63 -9.57 12.56
N ASP A 205 -11.67 -10.39 12.77
CA ASP A 205 -11.51 -11.78 13.20
C ASP A 205 -10.78 -12.64 12.18
N TYR A 206 -11.10 -12.44 10.92
CA TYR A 206 -10.47 -13.14 9.80
C TYR A 206 -8.97 -12.81 9.72
N LEU A 207 -8.60 -11.54 9.71
CA LEU A 207 -7.20 -11.12 9.65
C LEU A 207 -6.40 -11.63 10.86
N ILE A 208 -6.96 -11.58 12.05
CA ILE A 208 -6.35 -12.16 13.24
C ILE A 208 -6.07 -13.65 13.02
N SER A 209 -7.08 -14.41 12.61
CA SER A 209 -6.96 -15.87 12.43
C SER A 209 -5.96 -16.27 11.35
N ILE A 210 -5.83 -15.48 10.27
CA ILE A 210 -4.90 -15.77 9.17
C ILE A 210 -3.47 -15.40 9.51
N TRP A 211 -3.26 -14.25 10.16
CA TRP A 211 -1.93 -13.70 10.35
C TRP A 211 -1.26 -14.08 11.68
N GLU A 212 -1.98 -14.67 12.65
CA GLU A 212 -1.43 -15.06 13.95
C GLU A 212 -0.13 -15.88 13.81
N LYS A 213 -0.16 -16.94 13.01
CA LYS A 213 1.00 -17.81 12.79
C LYS A 213 2.19 -17.02 12.21
N ALA A 214 1.97 -16.21 11.17
CA ALA A 214 3.04 -15.44 10.55
C ALA A 214 3.58 -14.33 11.47
N LEU A 215 2.71 -13.66 12.22
CA LEU A 215 3.11 -12.64 13.20
C LEU A 215 4.03 -13.21 14.28
N VAL A 216 3.73 -14.41 14.79
CA VAL A 216 4.52 -15.07 15.85
C VAL A 216 5.80 -15.68 15.30
N GLU A 217 5.74 -16.37 14.15
CA GLU A 217 6.86 -17.18 13.65
C GLU A 217 7.80 -16.36 12.74
N ALA A 218 7.28 -15.63 11.74
CA ALA A 218 8.07 -14.85 10.79
C ALA A 218 8.45 -13.45 11.30
N LYS A 219 7.71 -12.92 12.27
CA LYS A 219 7.96 -11.62 12.94
C LYS A 219 8.16 -10.49 11.93
N PRO A 220 7.10 -10.12 11.17
CA PRO A 220 7.19 -9.03 10.19
C PRO A 220 7.60 -7.72 10.87
N ASP A 221 8.27 -6.86 10.11
CA ASP A 221 8.69 -5.55 10.57
C ASP A 221 7.51 -4.57 10.59
N PHE A 222 6.50 -4.77 9.72
CA PHE A 222 5.28 -3.98 9.74
C PHE A 222 4.07 -4.75 9.18
N PHE A 223 2.88 -4.23 9.49
CA PHE A 223 1.59 -4.71 8.99
C PHE A 223 0.94 -3.61 8.16
N ARG A 224 0.35 -3.97 7.02
CA ARG A 224 -0.35 -3.05 6.13
C ARG A 224 -1.86 -3.24 6.23
N ILE A 225 -2.61 -2.16 6.18
CA ILE A 225 -4.08 -2.17 6.12
C ILE A 225 -4.47 -1.31 4.91
N TRP A 226 -5.04 -1.94 3.89
CA TRP A 226 -5.40 -1.23 2.66
C TRP A 226 -6.83 -0.69 2.74
N GLU A 227 -7.00 0.63 2.75
CA GLU A 227 -8.31 1.28 2.88
C GLU A 227 -8.77 2.00 1.62
N ASP A 228 -7.92 2.80 1.00
CA ASP A 228 -8.23 3.63 -0.18
C ASP A 228 -9.64 4.27 -0.05
N MET A 229 -9.84 5.02 1.05
CA MET A 229 -11.13 5.49 1.55
C MET A 229 -11.31 7.01 1.48
N CYS A 230 -10.46 7.70 0.72
CA CYS A 230 -10.55 9.13 0.55
C CYS A 230 -10.56 9.53 -0.91
N PHE A 231 -11.14 10.70 -1.17
CA PHE A 231 -11.12 11.38 -2.46
C PHE A 231 -10.13 12.55 -2.39
N ASN A 232 -9.92 13.25 -3.51
CA ASN A 232 -8.95 14.34 -3.57
C ASN A 232 -9.32 15.57 -2.70
N THR A 233 -10.50 15.62 -2.13
CA THR A 233 -10.98 16.77 -1.34
C THR A 233 -11.42 16.41 0.08
N SER A 234 -11.64 15.12 0.35
CA SER A 234 -12.10 14.66 1.67
C SER A 234 -12.14 13.13 1.75
N SER A 235 -12.27 12.59 2.96
CA SER A 235 -12.65 11.19 3.16
C SER A 235 -14.06 10.89 2.63
N LEU A 236 -14.27 9.65 2.20
CA LEU A 236 -15.56 9.15 1.67
C LEU A 236 -16.59 8.89 2.78
N ILE A 237 -16.14 8.75 4.02
CA ILE A 237 -17.00 8.65 5.21
C ILE A 237 -16.62 9.73 6.22
N SER A 238 -17.56 10.11 7.06
CA SER A 238 -17.31 11.10 8.12
C SER A 238 -16.48 10.50 9.27
N PRO A 239 -15.80 11.35 10.09
CA PRO A 239 -15.18 10.91 11.33
C PRO A 239 -16.13 10.17 12.28
N GLU A 240 -17.40 10.56 12.34
CA GLU A 240 -18.43 9.91 13.15
C GLU A 240 -18.71 8.50 12.64
N MET A 241 -18.83 8.33 11.33
CA MET A 241 -19.00 7.01 10.72
C MET A 241 -17.78 6.12 10.96
N PHE A 242 -16.57 6.65 10.86
CA PHE A 242 -15.36 5.90 11.23
C PHE A 242 -15.45 5.42 12.69
N ARG A 243 -15.83 6.29 13.63
CA ARG A 243 -15.99 5.91 15.03
C ARG A 243 -17.02 4.81 15.23
N GLU A 244 -18.15 4.92 14.55
CA GLU A 244 -19.26 3.97 14.71
C GLU A 244 -18.95 2.59 14.12
N PHE A 245 -18.30 2.53 12.96
CA PHE A 245 -18.17 1.30 12.18
C PHE A 245 -16.78 0.68 12.23
N MET A 246 -15.72 1.50 12.29
CA MET A 246 -14.36 1.04 12.08
C MET A 246 -13.50 1.03 13.34
N LEU A 247 -13.72 1.96 14.27
CA LEU A 247 -12.79 2.18 15.38
C LEU A 247 -12.56 0.93 16.25
N GLU A 248 -13.61 0.23 16.64
CA GLU A 248 -13.49 -0.98 17.48
C GLU A 248 -12.87 -2.17 16.71
N PRO A 249 -13.26 -2.48 15.46
CA PRO A 249 -12.52 -3.43 14.63
C PRO A 249 -11.02 -3.08 14.48
N TYR A 250 -10.68 -1.79 14.28
CA TYR A 250 -9.29 -1.33 14.25
C TYR A 250 -8.55 -1.65 15.54
N LYS A 251 -9.09 -1.22 16.70
CA LYS A 251 -8.48 -1.49 18.01
C LYS A 251 -8.26 -2.98 18.25
N LYS A 252 -9.24 -3.80 17.90
CA LYS A 252 -9.16 -5.25 18.03
C LYS A 252 -7.99 -5.82 17.26
N LEU A 253 -7.88 -5.48 15.98
CA LEU A 253 -6.81 -5.97 15.09
C LEU A 253 -5.45 -5.42 15.50
N THR A 254 -5.33 -4.11 15.71
CA THR A 254 -4.04 -3.46 15.99
C THR A 254 -3.46 -3.84 17.35
N ASN A 255 -4.30 -4.05 18.36
CA ASN A 255 -3.85 -4.55 19.66
C ASN A 255 -3.30 -5.97 19.52
N PHE A 256 -4.01 -6.86 18.83
CA PHE A 256 -3.55 -8.21 18.57
C PHE A 256 -2.19 -8.22 17.81
N ILE A 257 -2.04 -7.41 16.76
CA ILE A 257 -0.79 -7.30 16.00
C ILE A 257 0.37 -6.86 16.92
N LYS A 258 0.13 -5.87 17.79
CA LYS A 258 1.14 -5.38 18.74
C LYS A 258 1.46 -6.41 19.82
N ASP A 259 0.48 -7.15 20.31
CA ASP A 259 0.69 -8.23 21.28
C ASP A 259 1.53 -9.36 20.68
N CYS A 260 1.44 -9.60 19.37
CA CYS A 260 2.34 -10.51 18.64
C CYS A 260 3.74 -9.92 18.38
N GLY A 261 4.01 -8.66 18.78
CA GLY A 261 5.32 -8.02 18.67
C GLY A 261 5.55 -7.17 17.42
N CYS A 262 4.62 -7.09 16.48
CA CYS A 262 4.72 -6.21 15.31
C CYS A 262 4.30 -4.78 15.70
N LYS A 263 5.27 -3.86 15.75
CA LYS A 263 5.06 -2.51 16.30
C LYS A 263 4.56 -1.50 15.27
N HIS A 264 4.86 -1.70 13.99
CA HIS A 264 4.55 -0.75 12.94
C HIS A 264 3.33 -1.20 12.15
N ILE A 265 2.29 -0.39 12.16
CA ILE A 265 1.01 -0.67 11.49
C ILE A 265 0.69 0.51 10.60
N PHE A 266 0.74 0.28 9.28
CA PHE A 266 0.52 1.30 8.27
C PHE A 266 -0.85 1.15 7.62
N VAL A 267 -1.53 2.26 7.44
CA VAL A 267 -2.71 2.35 6.57
C VAL A 267 -2.30 2.90 5.22
N ASP A 268 -2.72 2.20 4.17
CA ASP A 268 -2.65 2.61 2.78
C ASP A 268 -3.98 3.29 2.41
N THR A 269 -3.95 4.59 2.18
CA THR A 269 -5.11 5.35 1.73
C THR A 269 -4.68 6.55 0.90
N ASP A 270 -5.08 6.53 -0.34
CA ASP A 270 -4.96 7.69 -1.22
C ASP A 270 -5.88 8.84 -0.78
N GLY A 271 -5.70 10.02 -1.36
CA GLY A 271 -6.60 11.15 -1.18
C GLY A 271 -6.39 11.96 0.10
N GLU A 272 -7.36 12.84 0.41
CA GLU A 272 -7.34 13.74 1.56
C GLU A 272 -7.88 13.04 2.80
N CYS A 273 -6.98 12.56 3.66
CA CYS A 273 -7.32 11.80 4.88
C CYS A 273 -7.08 12.56 6.20
N SER A 274 -6.75 13.85 6.17
CA SER A 274 -6.33 14.63 7.36
C SER A 274 -7.29 14.49 8.54
N LYS A 275 -8.60 14.49 8.28
CA LYS A 275 -9.63 14.39 9.32
C LYS A 275 -9.69 13.00 9.98
N LEU A 276 -9.19 11.99 9.29
CA LEU A 276 -9.18 10.61 9.80
C LEU A 276 -7.87 10.26 10.52
N ILE A 277 -6.79 11.03 10.35
CA ILE A 277 -5.50 10.76 11.03
C ILE A 277 -5.66 10.55 12.55
N PRO A 278 -6.37 11.43 13.30
CA PRO A 278 -6.57 11.21 14.74
C PRO A 278 -7.28 9.89 15.06
N LEU A 279 -8.19 9.46 14.20
CA LEU A 279 -8.97 8.23 14.39
C LEU A 279 -8.16 6.97 14.06
N PHE A 280 -7.32 7.02 13.02
CA PHE A 280 -6.35 5.96 12.75
C PHE A 280 -5.40 5.78 13.94
N ILE A 281 -4.85 6.86 14.49
CA ILE A 281 -4.00 6.82 15.69
C ILE A 281 -4.78 6.25 16.90
N GLU A 282 -6.02 6.70 17.14
CA GLU A 282 -6.88 6.17 18.19
C GLU A 282 -7.19 4.68 18.00
N GLY A 283 -7.32 4.25 16.74
CA GLY A 283 -7.48 2.86 16.32
C GLY A 283 -6.20 2.03 16.41
N GLY A 284 -5.07 2.63 16.86
CA GLY A 284 -3.82 1.92 17.09
C GLY A 284 -2.86 1.88 15.89
N VAL A 285 -3.18 2.53 14.78
CA VAL A 285 -2.31 2.71 13.62
C VAL A 285 -1.11 3.58 14.00
N THR A 286 0.08 3.25 13.49
CA THR A 286 1.31 3.98 13.78
C THR A 286 1.80 4.82 12.62
N GLY A 287 1.38 4.48 11.39
CA GLY A 287 1.83 5.18 10.20
C GLY A 287 0.81 5.16 9.06
N LEU A 288 1.02 6.05 8.10
CA LEU A 288 0.21 6.19 6.90
C LEU A 288 1.10 6.31 5.67
N TYR A 289 0.53 5.99 4.51
CA TYR A 289 1.08 6.27 3.18
C TYR A 289 -0.06 6.28 2.15
N PRO A 290 0.12 6.83 0.94
CA PRO A 290 1.35 7.45 0.42
C PRO A 290 1.41 8.98 0.55
N PHE A 291 0.44 9.67 1.16
CA PHE A 291 0.32 11.12 1.30
C PHE A 291 0.23 11.86 -0.04
N GLU A 292 -0.85 11.66 -0.76
CA GLU A 292 -1.06 12.29 -2.08
C GLU A 292 -1.03 13.81 -2.05
N CYS A 293 0.03 14.41 -2.59
CA CYS A 293 0.22 15.87 -2.65
C CYS A 293 -0.88 16.56 -3.47
N THR A 294 -1.39 15.89 -4.51
CA THR A 294 -2.47 16.43 -5.36
C THR A 294 -3.82 16.47 -4.65
N ALA A 295 -3.98 15.76 -3.57
CA ALA A 295 -5.13 15.83 -2.67
C ALA A 295 -4.92 16.82 -1.51
N GLY A 296 -3.79 17.53 -1.49
CA GLY A 296 -3.48 18.51 -0.45
C GLY A 296 -2.78 17.92 0.78
N MET A 297 -2.38 16.64 0.75
CA MET A 297 -1.61 16.04 1.84
C MET A 297 -0.16 16.55 1.83
N ASP A 298 0.26 17.15 2.94
CA ASP A 298 1.62 17.67 3.10
C ASP A 298 2.31 17.05 4.32
N VAL A 299 3.33 16.22 4.06
CA VAL A 299 4.07 15.51 5.12
C VAL A 299 4.76 16.46 6.12
N VAL A 300 5.14 17.67 5.70
CA VAL A 300 5.75 18.68 6.58
C VAL A 300 4.70 19.22 7.56
N GLU A 301 3.51 19.57 7.06
CA GLU A 301 2.41 20.00 7.92
C GLU A 301 1.85 18.86 8.79
N VAL A 302 1.76 17.65 8.24
CA VAL A 302 1.36 16.47 9.01
C VAL A 302 2.34 16.22 10.15
N ARG A 303 3.65 16.30 9.92
CA ARG A 303 4.68 16.14 10.96
C ARG A 303 4.54 17.16 12.09
N LYS A 304 4.20 18.41 11.79
CA LYS A 304 3.96 19.45 12.82
C LYS A 304 2.79 19.08 13.73
N ASN A 305 1.70 18.56 13.14
CA ASN A 305 0.48 18.24 13.87
C ASN A 305 0.54 16.87 14.57
N PHE A 306 1.29 15.92 14.01
CA PHE A 306 1.41 14.54 14.47
C PHE A 306 2.89 14.12 14.54
N PRO A 307 3.66 14.62 15.54
CA PRO A 307 5.12 14.47 15.58
C PRO A 307 5.62 13.01 15.62
N LYS A 308 4.79 12.06 16.03
CA LYS A 308 5.14 10.64 16.14
C LYS A 308 4.46 9.75 15.10
N LEU A 309 3.72 10.32 14.15
CA LEU A 309 3.16 9.57 13.05
C LEU A 309 4.27 9.13 12.09
N GLN A 310 4.33 7.85 11.80
CA GLN A 310 5.21 7.31 10.77
C GLN A 310 4.63 7.61 9.39
N MET A 311 5.48 7.97 8.45
CA MET A 311 5.04 8.39 7.12
C MET A 311 5.91 7.77 6.03
N MET A 312 5.29 7.35 4.93
CA MET A 312 5.98 6.94 3.71
C MET A 312 5.35 7.65 2.51
N GLY A 313 6.15 8.12 1.54
CA GLY A 313 5.67 8.85 0.37
C GLY A 313 5.87 10.35 0.46
N GLY A 314 4.87 11.11 0.02
CA GLY A 314 4.75 12.57 0.19
C GLY A 314 5.60 13.44 -0.73
N ILE A 315 6.28 12.89 -1.75
CA ILE A 315 6.92 13.67 -2.83
C ILE A 315 5.96 13.77 -4.00
N ASP A 316 5.62 14.98 -4.43
CA ASP A 316 4.68 15.20 -5.55
C ASP A 316 5.22 14.62 -6.87
N LYS A 317 4.68 13.47 -7.29
CA LYS A 317 5.03 12.81 -8.56
C LYS A 317 4.91 13.73 -9.78
N LYS A 318 4.07 14.77 -9.74
CA LYS A 318 3.87 15.71 -10.86
C LYS A 318 5.03 16.66 -11.09
N ILE A 319 5.91 16.87 -10.12
CA ILE A 319 7.10 17.70 -10.30
C ILE A 319 8.05 17.12 -11.37
N LEU A 320 8.01 15.80 -11.55
CA LEU A 320 8.84 15.10 -12.53
C LEU A 320 8.53 15.49 -13.99
N ALA A 321 7.36 16.06 -14.23
CA ALA A 321 6.98 16.64 -15.53
C ALA A 321 7.40 18.10 -15.68
N ARG A 322 7.72 18.81 -14.57
CA ARG A 322 7.96 20.27 -14.59
C ARG A 322 9.42 20.64 -14.87
N GLY A 323 10.36 20.01 -14.18
CA GLY A 323 11.79 20.22 -14.41
C GLY A 323 12.64 20.26 -13.14
N LYS A 324 13.96 20.42 -13.33
CA LYS A 324 14.96 20.27 -12.26
C LYS A 324 14.77 21.25 -11.11
N LYS A 325 14.39 22.50 -11.40
CA LYS A 325 14.16 23.50 -10.35
C LYS A 325 13.00 23.11 -9.44
N ASP A 326 11.88 22.67 -10.01
CA ASP A 326 10.71 22.24 -9.21
C ASP A 326 11.03 20.99 -8.40
N ILE A 327 11.87 20.06 -8.95
CA ILE A 327 12.37 18.90 -8.22
C ILE A 327 13.23 19.35 -7.03
N ASP A 328 14.16 20.28 -7.23
CA ASP A 328 15.02 20.79 -6.14
C ASP A 328 14.19 21.47 -5.04
N ASP A 329 13.25 22.32 -5.43
CA ASP A 329 12.38 23.05 -4.49
C ASP A 329 11.54 22.08 -3.65
N GLU A 330 10.92 21.08 -4.28
CA GLU A 330 10.12 20.04 -3.61
C GLU A 330 10.98 19.20 -2.65
N LEU A 331 12.11 18.69 -3.11
CA LEU A 331 12.98 17.86 -2.29
C LEU A 331 13.53 18.63 -1.09
N ASN A 332 13.98 19.88 -1.27
CA ASN A 332 14.47 20.72 -0.18
C ASN A 332 13.39 20.96 0.87
N TYR A 333 12.14 21.14 0.46
CA TYR A 333 11.02 21.35 1.35
C TYR A 333 10.62 20.06 2.09
N LYS A 334 10.30 19.01 1.36
CA LYS A 334 9.76 17.76 1.94
C LYS A 334 10.81 17.01 2.78
N LEU A 335 12.07 16.99 2.34
CA LEU A 335 13.12 16.28 3.05
C LEU A 335 13.67 17.05 4.26
N SER A 336 13.21 18.28 4.51
CA SER A 336 13.56 19.05 5.72
C SER A 336 13.19 18.34 7.03
N ILE A 337 12.23 17.40 6.99
CA ILE A 337 11.79 16.64 8.16
C ILE A 337 12.52 15.28 8.33
N LEU A 338 13.42 14.89 7.43
CA LEU A 338 14.12 13.60 7.51
C LEU A 338 14.82 13.40 8.86
N GLY A 339 15.53 14.43 9.35
CA GLY A 339 16.24 14.37 10.62
C GLY A 339 15.37 14.14 11.86
N GLN A 340 14.05 14.19 11.72
CA GLN A 340 13.10 13.95 12.81
C GLN A 340 12.71 12.48 12.97
N GLY A 341 13.18 11.57 12.08
CA GLY A 341 12.78 10.17 12.06
C GLY A 341 11.33 9.93 11.62
N GLY A 342 10.91 8.67 11.57
CA GLY A 342 9.55 8.28 11.22
C GLY A 342 9.12 8.68 9.81
N PHE A 343 10.06 8.88 8.86
CA PHE A 343 9.74 9.30 7.50
C PHE A 343 10.61 8.60 6.46
N VAL A 344 9.97 7.93 5.51
CA VAL A 344 10.60 7.36 4.32
C VAL A 344 10.01 8.07 3.10
N ALA A 345 10.82 8.92 2.49
CA ALA A 345 10.41 9.74 1.35
C ALA A 345 10.48 8.96 0.04
N HIS A 346 9.42 9.01 -0.74
CA HIS A 346 9.32 8.56 -2.14
C HIS A 346 8.16 9.30 -2.81
N CYS A 347 7.95 9.11 -4.11
CA CYS A 347 6.78 9.69 -4.78
C CYS A 347 5.49 9.30 -4.08
N ASP A 348 4.57 10.25 -3.99
CA ASP A 348 3.25 10.13 -3.33
C ASP A 348 2.32 9.10 -3.99
N HIS A 349 2.68 8.61 -5.15
CA HIS A 349 2.05 7.50 -5.88
C HIS A 349 2.95 7.08 -7.05
N PHE A 350 2.52 6.10 -7.88
CA PHE A 350 3.27 5.65 -9.04
C PHE A 350 3.66 6.79 -9.97
N VAL A 351 4.92 6.79 -10.41
CA VAL A 351 5.47 7.79 -11.33
C VAL A 351 4.69 7.74 -12.66
N PRO A 352 4.07 8.87 -13.07
CA PRO A 352 3.18 8.89 -14.22
C PRO A 352 3.92 9.03 -15.55
N PRO A 353 3.24 8.73 -16.69
CA PRO A 353 3.87 8.77 -18.02
C PRO A 353 4.18 10.17 -18.54
N ASP A 354 3.73 11.24 -17.92
CA ASP A 354 4.10 12.62 -18.26
C ASP A 354 5.49 13.01 -17.73
N SER A 355 6.07 12.26 -16.79
CA SER A 355 7.45 12.41 -16.35
C SER A 355 8.42 12.05 -17.50
N THR A 356 9.58 12.75 -17.57
CA THR A 356 10.65 12.41 -18.52
C THR A 356 11.70 11.54 -17.86
N TRP A 357 12.40 10.71 -18.67
CA TRP A 357 13.53 9.92 -18.19
C TRP A 357 14.63 10.79 -17.56
N GLU A 358 14.96 11.92 -18.20
CA GLU A 358 15.97 12.85 -17.68
C GLU A 358 15.60 13.40 -16.30
N ASN A 359 14.35 13.82 -16.11
CA ASN A 359 13.90 14.35 -14.82
C ASN A 359 13.82 13.27 -13.75
N PHE A 360 13.41 12.06 -14.12
CA PHE A 360 13.40 10.93 -13.18
C PHE A 360 14.81 10.57 -12.72
N VAL A 361 15.78 10.48 -13.62
CA VAL A 361 17.20 10.27 -13.26
C VAL A 361 17.70 11.39 -12.34
N TYR A 362 17.42 12.65 -12.71
CA TYR A 362 17.82 13.80 -11.88
C TYR A 362 17.23 13.71 -10.48
N TYR A 363 15.93 13.44 -10.37
CA TYR A 363 15.23 13.24 -9.11
C TYR A 363 15.89 12.14 -8.26
N ARG A 364 16.14 10.95 -8.81
CA ARG A 364 16.76 9.86 -8.06
C ARG A 364 18.17 10.19 -7.57
N LEU A 365 18.97 10.85 -8.41
CA LEU A 365 20.31 11.28 -8.02
C LEU A 365 20.28 12.33 -6.90
N LYS A 366 19.35 13.27 -6.95
CA LYS A 366 19.15 14.28 -5.90
C LYS A 366 18.61 13.66 -4.60
N MET A 367 17.63 12.77 -4.70
CA MET A 367 17.17 12.00 -3.54
C MET A 367 18.33 11.30 -2.86
N LYS A 368 19.13 10.55 -3.61
CA LYS A 368 20.29 9.84 -3.09
C LYS A 368 21.29 10.79 -2.42
N GLU A 369 21.60 11.92 -3.07
CA GLU A 369 22.51 12.92 -2.52
C GLU A 369 22.06 13.41 -1.14
N ILE A 370 20.77 13.75 -1.00
CA ILE A 370 20.22 14.27 0.26
C ILE A 370 20.16 13.16 1.32
N LEU A 371 19.57 11.99 0.98
CA LEU A 371 19.38 10.88 1.91
C LEU A 371 20.72 10.41 2.51
N TYR A 372 21.79 10.33 1.71
CA TYR A 372 23.10 9.84 2.15
C TYR A 372 23.91 10.85 2.94
N LYS A 373 23.55 12.14 2.88
CA LYS A 373 24.19 13.21 3.66
C LYS A 373 23.40 13.60 4.93
N SER A 374 22.25 12.98 5.15
CA SER A 374 21.33 13.33 6.25
C SER A 374 21.24 12.20 7.27
N PRO A 375 22.24 12.06 8.16
CA PRO A 375 22.11 11.14 9.29
C PRO A 375 20.98 11.62 10.22
N ILE A 376 20.24 10.69 10.76
CA ILE A 376 19.16 10.95 11.72
C ILE A 376 19.81 10.91 13.12
N ASN A 377 20.00 12.06 13.72
CA ASN A 377 20.55 12.23 15.07
C ASN A 377 19.43 12.79 15.96
N LEU A 378 18.68 11.93 16.60
CA LEU A 378 17.54 12.28 17.47
C LEU A 378 17.98 12.47 18.90
#